data_831660965da7247c90decc74f45b5dba
#
_entry.id   831660965da7247c90decc74f45b5dba
#
_cell.length_a   1.000
_cell.length_b   1.000
_cell.length_c   1.000
_cell.angle_alpha   90.00
_cell.angle_beta   90.00
_cell.angle_gamma   90.00
#
_symmetry.space_group_name_H-M   'P 1'
#
loop_
_entity.id
_entity.type
_entity.pdbx_description
1 polymer ?
#
loop_
_entity_poly.entity_id
_entity_poly.type
_entity_poly.pdbx_seq_one_letter_code
_entity_poly.pdbx_strand_id
1 'polypeptide(L)'
;MRFNNILSVAILFVSAMVVSCNGTAEFDKIMAGMGAYGGGQTSGYGNIDDRLISEETRRVMLLYSAGFNSLSTYLEDDINDLKSGFVPNGRRSDNVLLIFSKLPVRPREYRTKTAPVLFRLYRDIKDDIVADTLLRFPVGTIAASASTFGKVMNYVKENFHAAGYGVIISSHATGWLPNGYYNSPGTYDPDWNKSQFFSIRTDKSNYRQSPGNDTPFPYVVPPQDPGMPAVKSITQEEAFEDGRKMSYEAELEAFANAIPVHLDYILFDACLMGGVEVAYAFKDHCSYIGFSQTEALAEGYDYTTIANHLIGSFEPDPVSVCSDYFEYYKTQSGDYQSATVSLVDCSKLDNLAAVCKELFSKYRAGLANINPIEVQHYFRFNRHWFYDLKDILVKAGASEEDLEKFQNAIDASLLYKAATPAFLNIPINTFSGYSMYLPANGSTFLNNFYKTLSWNTATSLVQ
;
A
#
# COMPACT_ATOMS: atom_id res chain seq x y z
N MET A 1 -44.85 -38.84 -29.01
CA MET A 1 -45.69 -37.59 -29.11
C MET A 1 -45.06 -36.51 -28.26
N ARG A 2 -44.73 -35.40 -28.97
CA ARG A 2 -44.32 -34.06 -28.46
C ARG A 2 -42.94 -33.91 -27.83
N PHE A 3 -41.97 -33.64 -28.70
CA PHE A 3 -40.91 -32.68 -28.60
C PHE A 3 -41.51 -31.27 -28.39
N ASN A 4 -40.93 -30.47 -27.54
CA ASN A 4 -40.61 -29.04 -27.65
C ASN A 4 -40.42 -28.47 -26.25
N ASN A 5 -39.24 -27.99 -26.01
CA ASN A 5 -38.85 -26.70 -25.43
C ASN A 5 -37.53 -26.83 -24.67
N ILE A 6 -36.47 -26.88 -25.43
CA ILE A 6 -35.12 -26.48 -24.94
C ILE A 6 -34.53 -25.66 -26.09
N LEU A 7 -34.88 -24.40 -26.14
CA LEU A 7 -34.17 -23.39 -26.96
C LEU A 7 -34.63 -22.00 -26.55
N SER A 8 -34.14 -21.48 -25.45
CA SER A 8 -34.26 -20.04 -25.12
C SER A 8 -33.50 -19.69 -23.85
N VAL A 9 -32.21 -20.04 -23.69
CA VAL A 9 -31.32 -19.48 -22.65
C VAL A 9 -29.87 -19.40 -23.16
N ALA A 10 -29.65 -19.10 -24.40
CA ALA A 10 -28.30 -19.00 -24.95
C ALA A 10 -28.04 -17.74 -25.80
N ILE A 11 -28.77 -16.64 -25.54
CA ILE A 11 -28.52 -15.36 -26.23
C ILE A 11 -28.72 -14.24 -25.21
N LEU A 12 -27.83 -14.14 -24.20
CA LEU A 12 -27.73 -12.97 -23.31
C LEU A 12 -26.36 -12.87 -22.62
N PHE A 13 -25.32 -13.45 -23.18
CA PHE A 13 -23.96 -13.37 -22.65
C PHE A 13 -22.91 -12.93 -23.68
N VAL A 14 -23.30 -12.21 -24.74
CA VAL A 14 -22.34 -11.71 -25.76
C VAL A 14 -22.40 -10.18 -25.94
N SER A 15 -23.11 -9.45 -25.10
CA SER A 15 -23.14 -7.99 -25.17
C SER A 15 -22.45 -7.23 -24.03
N ALA A 16 -21.65 -7.90 -23.21
CA ALA A 16 -20.89 -7.27 -22.12
C ALA A 16 -19.36 -7.21 -22.35
N MET A 17 -18.87 -7.53 -23.54
CA MET A 17 -17.43 -7.52 -23.84
C MET A 17 -16.99 -6.47 -24.88
N VAL A 18 -17.73 -5.39 -25.08
CA VAL A 18 -17.34 -4.33 -26.05
C VAL A 18 -17.41 -2.93 -25.44
N VAL A 19 -17.36 -2.77 -24.12
CA VAL A 19 -17.28 -1.43 -23.46
C VAL A 19 -15.94 -1.17 -22.79
N SER A 20 -14.94 -1.99 -23.01
CA SER A 20 -13.61 -1.84 -22.37
C SER A 20 -12.59 -1.00 -23.15
N CYS A 21 -12.97 -0.27 -24.18
CA CYS A 21 -12.01 0.53 -24.97
C CYS A 21 -12.20 2.04 -24.93
N ASN A 22 -13.09 2.57 -24.10
CA ASN A 22 -13.34 4.03 -24.06
C ASN A 22 -12.84 4.74 -22.81
N GLY A 23 -12.30 4.04 -21.79
CA GLY A 23 -11.82 4.66 -20.54
C GLY A 23 -10.65 5.62 -20.75
N THR A 24 -9.69 5.24 -21.57
CA THR A 24 -8.52 6.08 -21.86
C THR A 24 -8.88 7.39 -22.58
N ALA A 25 -9.85 7.35 -23.50
CA ALA A 25 -10.27 8.53 -24.24
C ALA A 25 -11.03 9.55 -23.38
N GLU A 26 -11.68 9.10 -22.31
CA GLU A 26 -12.43 9.97 -21.41
C GLU A 26 -11.52 10.58 -20.33
N PHE A 27 -10.56 9.81 -19.82
CA PHE A 27 -9.50 10.33 -18.97
C PHE A 27 -8.60 11.31 -19.71
N ASP A 28 -8.21 11.00 -20.96
CA ASP A 28 -7.49 11.91 -21.84
C ASP A 28 -8.29 13.20 -22.12
N LYS A 29 -9.62 13.12 -22.22
CA LYS A 29 -10.48 14.32 -22.33
C LYS A 29 -10.52 15.12 -21.04
N ILE A 30 -10.54 14.46 -19.87
CA ILE A 30 -10.47 15.13 -18.57
C ILE A 30 -9.08 15.75 -18.39
N MET A 31 -8.00 15.02 -18.73
CA MET A 31 -6.64 15.53 -18.65
C MET A 31 -6.31 16.55 -19.74
N ALA A 32 -6.84 16.40 -20.96
CA ALA A 32 -6.71 17.38 -22.05
C ALA A 32 -7.55 18.64 -21.80
N GLY A 33 -8.73 18.51 -21.21
CA GLY A 33 -9.53 19.63 -20.72
C GLY A 33 -8.82 20.45 -19.62
N MET A 34 -8.01 19.77 -18.79
CA MET A 34 -7.13 20.41 -17.81
C MET A 34 -5.95 21.17 -18.44
N GLY A 35 -5.52 20.80 -19.66
CA GLY A 35 -4.44 21.48 -20.41
C GLY A 35 -4.85 22.75 -21.16
N ALA A 36 -6.13 22.94 -21.43
CA ALA A 36 -6.65 24.05 -22.23
C ALA A 36 -6.87 25.35 -21.45
N TYR A 37 -6.72 25.36 -20.12
CA TYR A 37 -6.84 26.54 -19.26
C TYR A 37 -5.53 27.18 -18.84
N GLY A 38 -4.45 26.96 -19.55
CA GLY A 38 -3.12 27.51 -19.30
C GLY A 38 -2.80 28.77 -20.11
N GLY A 39 -3.60 29.83 -20.03
CA GLY A 39 -3.30 31.06 -20.76
C GLY A 39 -4.35 32.15 -20.58
N GLY A 40 -4.69 32.48 -19.36
CA GLY A 40 -5.57 33.61 -19.07
C GLY A 40 -5.24 34.22 -17.73
N GLN A 41 -4.98 35.54 -17.74
CA GLN A 41 -4.70 36.40 -16.59
C GLN A 41 -5.45 35.94 -15.34
N THR A 42 -4.72 35.86 -14.23
CA THR A 42 -5.23 35.78 -12.87
C THR A 42 -6.19 36.95 -12.59
N SER A 43 -7.44 36.82 -12.95
CA SER A 43 -8.52 37.58 -12.36
C SER A 43 -8.88 36.93 -11.02
N GLY A 44 -8.81 37.72 -9.94
CA GLY A 44 -8.90 37.32 -8.53
C GLY A 44 -10.19 36.63 -8.08
N TYR A 45 -10.57 35.52 -8.72
CA TYR A 45 -11.71 34.67 -8.33
C TYR A 45 -11.31 33.39 -7.62
N GLY A 46 -10.01 33.04 -7.59
CA GLY A 46 -9.50 31.82 -6.96
C GLY A 46 -9.51 31.81 -5.43
N ASN A 47 -9.66 32.98 -4.78
CA ASN A 47 -9.46 33.11 -3.34
C ASN A 47 -10.75 33.29 -2.51
N ILE A 48 -11.93 33.30 -3.10
CA ILE A 48 -13.18 33.56 -2.35
C ILE A 48 -13.89 32.25 -1.97
N ASP A 49 -13.73 31.19 -2.75
CA ASP A 49 -14.42 29.91 -2.50
C ASP A 49 -13.67 28.98 -1.52
N ASP A 50 -12.35 29.07 -1.46
CA ASP A 50 -11.55 28.23 -0.54
C ASP A 50 -11.71 28.65 0.94
N ARG A 51 -12.10 29.91 1.20
CA ARG A 51 -12.45 30.40 2.55
C ARG A 51 -13.85 29.99 3.00
N LEU A 52 -14.64 29.38 2.12
CA LEU A 52 -15.99 28.87 2.40
C LEU A 52 -16.03 27.35 2.43
N ILE A 53 -14.89 26.68 2.47
CA ILE A 53 -14.82 25.31 2.99
C ILE A 53 -15.20 25.48 4.46
N SER A 54 -16.38 25.01 4.80
CA SER A 54 -16.98 25.30 6.09
C SER A 54 -16.03 24.88 7.21
N GLU A 55 -16.02 25.63 8.31
CA GLU A 55 -15.42 25.19 9.58
C GLU A 55 -15.98 23.83 10.07
N GLU A 56 -16.82 23.17 9.28
CA GLU A 56 -17.59 21.97 9.54
C GLU A 56 -17.28 20.83 8.55
N THR A 57 -16.10 20.78 7.90
CA THR A 57 -15.73 19.57 7.14
C THR A 57 -15.64 18.38 8.09
N ARG A 58 -16.53 17.41 7.90
CA ARG A 58 -16.57 16.23 8.77
C ARG A 58 -15.40 15.32 8.51
N ARG A 59 -15.17 14.97 7.24
CA ARG A 59 -14.10 14.03 6.86
C ARG A 59 -13.47 14.36 5.53
N VAL A 60 -12.18 14.11 5.47
CA VAL A 60 -11.39 14.10 4.23
C VAL A 60 -10.89 12.69 3.97
N MET A 61 -11.19 12.14 2.80
CA MET A 61 -10.57 10.92 2.28
C MET A 61 -9.64 11.30 1.13
N LEU A 62 -8.38 10.91 1.23
CA LEU A 62 -7.37 11.08 0.18
C LEU A 62 -7.00 9.72 -0.40
N LEU A 63 -7.23 9.51 -1.71
CA LEU A 63 -6.57 8.46 -2.47
C LEU A 63 -5.23 9.02 -2.99
N TYR A 64 -4.13 8.47 -2.51
CA TYR A 64 -2.79 8.77 -2.99
C TYR A 64 -2.34 7.68 -3.98
N SER A 65 -2.52 7.94 -5.27
CA SER A 65 -2.30 7.00 -6.38
C SER A 65 -0.99 7.33 -7.10
N ALA A 66 0.10 6.63 -6.75
CA ALA A 66 1.42 6.82 -7.34
C ALA A 66 1.67 5.80 -8.47
N GLY A 67 1.06 6.03 -9.64
CA GLY A 67 0.96 5.08 -10.76
C GLY A 67 1.89 5.33 -11.93
N PHE A 68 3.00 6.08 -11.76
CA PHE A 68 3.99 6.22 -12.81
C PHE A 68 4.92 5.00 -12.88
N ASN A 69 4.30 3.82 -13.05
CA ASN A 69 4.92 2.50 -13.02
C ASN A 69 4.05 1.47 -13.76
N SER A 70 4.38 0.19 -13.64
CA SER A 70 3.67 -0.91 -14.32
C SER A 70 2.21 -1.08 -13.90
N LEU A 71 1.77 -0.48 -12.81
CA LEU A 71 0.37 -0.51 -12.34
C LEU A 71 -0.50 0.59 -12.94
N SER A 72 0.03 1.44 -13.82
CA SER A 72 -0.67 2.65 -14.31
C SER A 72 -2.10 2.42 -14.79
N THR A 73 -2.39 1.30 -15.46
CA THR A 73 -3.74 0.96 -15.93
C THR A 73 -4.66 0.57 -14.77
N TYR A 74 -4.20 -0.23 -13.83
CA TYR A 74 -4.98 -0.62 -12.65
C TYR A 74 -5.32 0.59 -11.77
N LEU A 75 -4.34 1.48 -11.55
CA LEU A 75 -4.56 2.67 -10.77
C LEU A 75 -5.47 3.70 -11.47
N GLU A 76 -5.51 3.70 -12.80
CA GLU A 76 -6.50 4.44 -13.58
C GLU A 76 -7.89 3.85 -13.42
N ASP A 77 -8.00 2.51 -13.45
CA ASP A 77 -9.25 1.79 -13.23
C ASP A 77 -9.77 2.02 -11.79
N ASP A 78 -8.89 1.96 -10.76
CA ASP A 78 -9.21 2.29 -9.36
C ASP A 78 -9.89 3.68 -9.24
N ILE A 79 -9.34 4.69 -9.94
CA ILE A 79 -9.91 6.05 -9.96
C ILE A 79 -11.27 6.08 -10.66
N ASN A 80 -11.47 5.31 -11.73
CA ASN A 80 -12.73 5.24 -12.44
C ASN A 80 -13.81 4.48 -11.63
N ASP A 81 -13.42 3.42 -10.94
CA ASP A 81 -14.30 2.69 -10.02
C ASP A 81 -14.72 3.58 -8.84
N LEU A 82 -13.80 4.36 -8.28
CA LEU A 82 -14.11 5.34 -7.23
C LEU A 82 -15.14 6.38 -7.70
N LYS A 83 -15.08 6.84 -8.97
CA LYS A 83 -16.09 7.74 -9.55
C LYS A 83 -17.44 7.06 -9.72
N SER A 84 -17.47 5.75 -9.96
CA SER A 84 -18.72 5.00 -10.12
C SER A 84 -19.44 4.76 -8.79
N GLY A 85 -18.73 4.85 -7.68
CA GLY A 85 -19.22 4.67 -6.33
C GLY A 85 -19.77 5.96 -5.69
N PHE A 86 -19.57 6.08 -4.38
CA PHE A 86 -20.00 7.26 -3.62
C PHE A 86 -19.08 8.46 -3.92
N VAL A 87 -19.67 9.51 -4.47
CA VAL A 87 -19.02 10.82 -4.69
C VAL A 87 -19.83 11.90 -3.96
N PRO A 88 -19.21 12.73 -3.10
CA PRO A 88 -19.90 13.75 -2.34
C PRO A 88 -20.70 14.72 -3.20
N ASN A 89 -21.91 15.11 -2.75
CA ASN A 89 -22.79 16.02 -3.46
C ASN A 89 -22.39 17.49 -3.18
N GLY A 90 -21.98 18.19 -4.24
CA GLY A 90 -21.61 19.59 -4.19
C GLY A 90 -20.20 19.87 -3.67
N ARG A 91 -19.62 20.97 -4.16
CA ARG A 91 -18.30 21.45 -3.77
C ARG A 91 -18.24 21.86 -2.28
N ARG A 92 -19.39 22.10 -1.66
CA ARG A 92 -19.52 22.49 -0.24
C ARG A 92 -19.97 21.34 0.65
N SER A 93 -19.87 20.09 0.17
CA SER A 93 -20.15 18.93 0.99
C SER A 93 -19.24 18.92 2.23
N ASP A 94 -19.79 18.52 3.36
CA ASP A 94 -19.05 18.29 4.61
C ASP A 94 -18.08 17.09 4.52
N ASN A 95 -18.26 16.22 3.52
CA ASN A 95 -17.32 15.17 3.16
C ASN A 95 -16.53 15.56 1.91
N VAL A 96 -15.24 15.33 1.96
CA VAL A 96 -14.31 15.71 0.89
C VAL A 96 -13.59 14.48 0.37
N LEU A 97 -13.71 14.26 -0.94
CA LEU A 97 -12.99 13.20 -1.67
C LEU A 97 -11.88 13.83 -2.50
N LEU A 98 -10.65 13.51 -2.14
CA LEU A 98 -9.44 13.98 -2.81
C LEU A 98 -8.72 12.82 -3.49
N ILE A 99 -8.14 13.10 -4.65
CA ILE A 99 -7.28 12.17 -5.36
C ILE A 99 -5.99 12.88 -5.74
N PHE A 100 -4.87 12.36 -5.26
CA PHE A 100 -3.56 12.66 -5.82
C PHE A 100 -3.21 11.57 -6.81
N SER A 101 -2.84 11.95 -8.03
CA SER A 101 -2.51 10.99 -9.07
C SER A 101 -1.31 11.43 -9.89
N LYS A 102 -0.44 10.48 -10.21
CA LYS A 102 0.59 10.59 -11.23
C LYS A 102 0.58 9.35 -12.10
N LEU A 103 0.22 9.53 -13.37
CA LEU A 103 0.19 8.46 -14.37
C LEU A 103 1.08 8.83 -15.57
N PRO A 104 1.61 7.85 -16.33
CA PRO A 104 2.28 8.11 -17.59
C PRO A 104 1.28 8.59 -18.65
N VAL A 105 1.76 9.26 -19.70
CA VAL A 105 0.91 9.71 -20.84
C VAL A 105 0.23 8.54 -21.54
N ARG A 106 0.90 7.39 -21.58
CA ARG A 106 0.38 6.12 -22.10
C ARG A 106 0.90 4.98 -21.23
N PRO A 107 0.18 3.89 -21.10
CA PRO A 107 0.66 2.73 -20.38
C PRO A 107 2.07 2.31 -20.82
N ARG A 108 2.97 2.11 -19.87
CA ARG A 108 4.37 1.74 -20.07
C ARG A 108 5.25 2.78 -20.78
N GLU A 109 4.77 4.03 -20.96
CA GLU A 109 5.55 5.14 -21.51
C GLU A 109 6.11 6.01 -20.37
N TYR A 110 7.31 5.70 -19.90
CA TYR A 110 7.95 6.38 -18.76
C TYR A 110 9.03 7.38 -19.15
N ARG A 111 9.29 7.54 -20.46
CA ARG A 111 10.27 8.54 -20.96
C ARG A 111 9.70 9.95 -20.91
N THR A 112 8.41 10.08 -21.15
CA THR A 112 7.72 11.37 -21.08
C THR A 112 7.35 11.66 -19.64
N LYS A 113 8.02 12.63 -19.02
CA LYS A 113 7.74 13.06 -17.64
C LYS A 113 6.37 13.69 -17.57
N THR A 114 5.57 13.31 -16.57
CA THR A 114 4.28 13.92 -16.27
C THR A 114 4.32 14.71 -14.97
N ALA A 115 3.31 15.53 -14.75
CA ALA A 115 3.11 16.30 -13.53
C ALA A 115 2.10 15.58 -12.64
N PRO A 116 2.40 15.30 -11.37
CA PRO A 116 1.36 14.87 -10.43
C PRO A 116 0.31 15.96 -10.22
N VAL A 117 -0.93 15.53 -9.96
CA VAL A 117 -2.08 16.43 -9.75
C VAL A 117 -2.85 15.99 -8.52
N LEU A 118 -3.22 16.94 -7.68
CA LEU A 118 -4.22 16.77 -6.62
C LEU A 118 -5.53 17.39 -7.10
N PHE A 119 -6.62 16.65 -7.07
CA PHE A 119 -7.93 17.14 -7.43
C PHE A 119 -9.00 16.64 -6.46
N ARG A 120 -10.10 17.38 -6.38
CA ARG A 120 -11.28 17.05 -5.60
C ARG A 120 -12.36 16.49 -6.51
N LEU A 121 -13.00 15.39 -6.10
CA LEU A 121 -14.18 14.85 -6.77
C LEU A 121 -15.45 15.26 -6.02
N TYR A 122 -16.46 15.73 -6.77
CA TYR A 122 -17.81 15.97 -6.26
C TYR A 122 -18.83 15.90 -7.40
N ARG A 123 -20.12 15.70 -7.06
CA ARG A 123 -21.22 15.82 -8.01
C ARG A 123 -21.73 17.25 -8.03
N ASP A 124 -21.92 17.80 -9.21
CA ASP A 124 -22.50 19.13 -9.35
C ASP A 124 -24.04 19.09 -9.25
N ILE A 125 -24.68 20.25 -9.44
CA ILE A 125 -26.14 20.37 -9.39
C ILE A 125 -26.89 19.62 -10.50
N LYS A 126 -26.19 19.12 -11.52
CA LYS A 126 -26.72 18.29 -12.61
C LYS A 126 -26.45 16.81 -12.42
N ASP A 127 -25.85 16.46 -11.27
CA ASP A 127 -25.35 15.12 -10.95
C ASP A 127 -24.15 14.67 -11.80
N ASP A 128 -23.51 15.60 -12.51
CA ASP A 128 -22.26 15.34 -13.23
C ASP A 128 -21.08 15.29 -12.25
N ILE A 129 -20.15 14.35 -12.47
CA ILE A 129 -18.93 14.25 -11.67
C ILE A 129 -17.93 15.30 -12.13
N VAL A 130 -17.52 16.16 -11.19
CA VAL A 130 -16.52 17.19 -11.41
C VAL A 130 -15.20 16.79 -10.74
N ALA A 131 -14.12 16.85 -11.52
CA ALA A 131 -12.74 16.73 -11.03
C ALA A 131 -12.10 18.13 -10.99
N ASP A 132 -12.15 18.77 -9.82
CA ASP A 132 -11.63 20.14 -9.62
C ASP A 132 -10.16 20.10 -9.22
N THR A 133 -9.27 20.58 -10.09
CA THR A 133 -7.82 20.59 -9.83
C THR A 133 -7.47 21.58 -8.74
N LEU A 134 -6.92 21.10 -7.65
CA LEU A 134 -6.51 21.92 -6.49
C LEU A 134 -5.02 22.29 -6.55
N LEU A 135 -4.17 21.33 -6.93
CA LEU A 135 -2.72 21.50 -6.95
C LEU A 135 -2.12 20.72 -8.12
N ARG A 136 -1.29 21.38 -8.90
CA ARG A 136 -0.48 20.75 -9.95
C ARG A 136 1.00 20.92 -9.60
N PHE A 137 1.69 19.79 -9.50
CA PHE A 137 3.12 19.79 -9.23
C PHE A 137 3.92 20.06 -10.52
N PRO A 138 5.20 20.48 -10.41
CA PRO A 138 6.08 20.56 -11.56
C PRO A 138 6.20 19.23 -12.29
N VAL A 139 6.36 19.29 -13.61
CA VAL A 139 6.64 18.10 -14.44
C VAL A 139 7.88 17.39 -13.93
N GLY A 140 7.81 16.08 -13.77
CA GLY A 140 8.92 15.26 -13.27
C GLY A 140 9.01 15.18 -11.75
N THR A 141 8.10 15.81 -10.98
CA THR A 141 8.01 15.58 -9.53
C THR A 141 7.78 14.09 -9.26
N ILE A 142 8.56 13.51 -8.36
CA ILE A 142 8.45 12.11 -7.95
C ILE A 142 7.29 11.94 -6.96
N ALA A 143 6.30 11.12 -7.33
CA ALA A 143 5.16 10.82 -6.45
C ALA A 143 5.53 9.78 -5.36
N ALA A 144 6.34 8.79 -5.69
CA ALA A 144 6.84 7.79 -4.74
C ALA A 144 7.95 8.38 -3.84
N SER A 145 7.65 9.49 -3.15
CA SER A 145 8.60 10.16 -2.26
C SER A 145 7.92 10.71 -1.01
N ALA A 146 8.59 10.62 0.14
CA ALA A 146 8.10 11.17 1.39
C ALA A 146 7.94 12.70 1.31
N SER A 147 8.82 13.38 0.58
CA SER A 147 8.75 14.83 0.35
C SER A 147 7.48 15.25 -0.39
N THR A 148 7.11 14.54 -1.48
CA THR A 148 5.88 14.87 -2.24
C THR A 148 4.65 14.52 -1.44
N PHE A 149 4.63 13.35 -0.77
CA PHE A 149 3.54 12.95 0.10
C PHE A 149 3.31 13.98 1.21
N GLY A 150 4.37 14.42 1.89
CA GLY A 150 4.29 15.45 2.93
C GLY A 150 3.75 16.79 2.40
N LYS A 151 4.13 17.21 1.18
CA LYS A 151 3.57 18.42 0.55
C LYS A 151 2.07 18.31 0.28
N VAL A 152 1.61 17.14 -0.21
CA VAL A 152 0.18 16.87 -0.41
C VAL A 152 -0.56 16.93 0.92
N MET A 153 -0.05 16.23 1.95
CA MET A 153 -0.69 16.18 3.26
C MET A 153 -0.71 17.54 3.97
N ASN A 154 0.35 18.35 3.84
CA ASN A 154 0.35 19.73 4.34
C ASN A 154 -0.68 20.61 3.61
N TYR A 155 -0.78 20.47 2.28
CA TYR A 155 -1.82 21.19 1.53
C TYR A 155 -3.21 20.77 2.00
N VAL A 156 -3.47 19.48 2.20
CA VAL A 156 -4.76 18.99 2.74
C VAL A 156 -5.04 19.58 4.11
N LYS A 157 -4.08 19.54 5.04
CA LYS A 157 -4.20 20.13 6.38
C LYS A 157 -4.52 21.61 6.35
N GLU A 158 -3.86 22.38 5.47
CA GLU A 158 -3.99 23.85 5.40
C GLU A 158 -5.28 24.29 4.73
N ASN A 159 -5.83 23.49 3.81
CA ASN A 159 -6.99 23.89 2.99
C ASN A 159 -8.29 23.16 3.36
N PHE A 160 -8.24 22.10 4.14
CA PHE A 160 -9.41 21.31 4.56
C PHE A 160 -9.35 21.06 6.06
N HIS A 161 -9.98 21.92 6.86
CA HIS A 161 -10.12 21.73 8.30
C HIS A 161 -11.23 20.73 8.59
N ALA A 162 -10.87 19.48 8.86
CA ALA A 162 -11.82 18.41 9.07
C ALA A 162 -11.74 17.83 10.48
N ALA A 163 -12.85 17.23 10.95
CA ALA A 163 -12.87 16.48 12.19
C ALA A 163 -12.07 15.18 12.08
N GLY A 164 -11.96 14.59 10.87
CA GLY A 164 -11.20 13.39 10.61
C GLY A 164 -10.57 13.36 9.22
N TYR A 165 -9.44 12.68 9.12
CA TYR A 165 -8.68 12.49 7.88
C TYR A 165 -8.38 11.01 7.67
N GLY A 166 -8.53 10.53 6.45
CA GLY A 166 -8.13 9.18 6.08
C GLY A 166 -7.36 9.16 4.76
N VAL A 167 -6.43 8.23 4.65
CA VAL A 167 -5.57 8.09 3.48
C VAL A 167 -5.59 6.65 2.98
N ILE A 168 -5.73 6.48 1.67
CA ILE A 168 -5.48 5.23 0.96
C ILE A 168 -4.24 5.42 0.11
N ILE A 169 -3.25 4.55 0.26
CA ILE A 169 -2.04 4.53 -0.55
C ILE A 169 -2.17 3.40 -1.56
N SER A 170 -2.30 3.74 -2.85
CA SER A 170 -2.32 2.76 -3.93
C SER A 170 -1.07 2.92 -4.80
N SER A 171 -0.19 1.95 -4.71
CA SER A 171 1.07 1.87 -5.45
C SER A 171 1.73 0.51 -5.21
N HIS A 172 2.95 0.35 -5.72
CA HIS A 172 3.83 -0.71 -5.25
C HIS A 172 4.36 -0.42 -3.84
N ALA A 173 4.75 -1.46 -3.07
CA ALA A 173 5.44 -1.34 -1.79
C ALA A 173 6.32 -2.56 -1.47
N THR A 174 7.31 -2.37 -0.60
CA THR A 174 8.29 -3.38 -0.18
C THR A 174 8.37 -3.53 1.34
N GLY A 175 7.34 -3.06 2.04
CA GLY A 175 7.28 -3.13 3.51
C GLY A 175 8.34 -2.25 4.17
N TRP A 176 9.12 -2.85 5.07
CA TRP A 176 10.15 -2.19 5.86
C TRP A 176 11.54 -2.14 5.21
N LEU A 177 11.71 -2.73 4.03
CA LEU A 177 13.02 -2.87 3.40
C LEU A 177 13.65 -1.52 3.01
N PRO A 178 14.98 -1.40 3.02
CA PRO A 178 15.64 -0.20 2.54
C PRO A 178 15.45 -0.01 1.03
N ASN A 179 15.44 1.23 0.59
CA ASN A 179 15.21 1.62 -0.80
C ASN A 179 16.02 0.80 -1.79
N GLY A 180 15.37 0.25 -2.82
CA GLY A 180 15.97 -0.52 -3.90
C GLY A 180 16.45 -1.92 -3.51
N TYR A 181 16.38 -2.29 -2.23
CA TYR A 181 16.89 -3.59 -1.76
C TYR A 181 16.09 -4.76 -2.32
N TYR A 182 14.77 -4.68 -2.34
CA TYR A 182 13.92 -5.76 -2.82
C TYR A 182 14.28 -6.21 -4.24
N ASN A 183 14.52 -5.27 -5.14
CA ASN A 183 14.82 -5.55 -6.54
C ASN A 183 16.26 -5.97 -6.80
N SER A 184 17.20 -5.34 -6.08
CA SER A 184 18.63 -5.48 -6.32
C SER A 184 19.39 -5.77 -5.03
N PRO A 185 18.99 -6.79 -4.24
CA PRO A 185 19.64 -7.03 -2.95
C PRO A 185 21.14 -7.25 -3.09
N GLY A 186 21.61 -7.97 -4.12
CA GLY A 186 23.03 -8.19 -4.38
C GLY A 186 23.84 -6.95 -4.71
N THR A 187 23.19 -5.82 -5.05
CA THR A 187 23.87 -4.54 -5.23
C THR A 187 24.34 -3.95 -3.90
N TYR A 188 23.56 -4.13 -2.84
CA TYR A 188 23.81 -3.57 -1.52
C TYR A 188 24.41 -4.61 -0.57
N ASP A 189 24.08 -5.86 -0.77
CA ASP A 189 24.39 -6.98 0.08
C ASP A 189 24.89 -8.17 -0.75
N PRO A 190 26.19 -8.33 -0.95
CA PRO A 190 26.74 -9.45 -1.70
C PRO A 190 26.40 -10.84 -1.13
N ASP A 191 25.99 -10.86 0.13
CA ASP A 191 25.69 -12.11 0.86
C ASP A 191 24.18 -12.39 0.96
N TRP A 192 23.32 -11.57 0.34
CA TRP A 192 21.86 -11.65 0.44
C TRP A 192 21.26 -13.02 0.10
N ASN A 193 21.90 -13.77 -0.80
CA ASN A 193 21.44 -15.08 -1.28
C ASN A 193 22.21 -16.25 -0.65
N LYS A 194 23.14 -15.97 0.26
CA LYS A 194 23.85 -17.03 0.95
C LYS A 194 22.97 -17.54 2.08
N SER A 195 22.42 -18.75 1.89
CA SER A 195 21.73 -19.46 2.95
C SER A 195 22.60 -19.51 4.18
N GLN A 196 22.08 -19.12 5.34
CA GLN A 196 22.83 -19.17 6.62
C GLN A 196 23.29 -20.56 7.00
N PHE A 197 22.77 -21.61 6.39
CA PHE A 197 23.26 -22.96 6.60
C PHE A 197 24.72 -23.17 6.18
N PHE A 198 25.31 -22.22 5.42
CA PHE A 198 26.67 -22.34 4.88
C PHE A 198 27.55 -21.09 5.04
N SER A 199 27.14 -20.05 5.74
CA SER A 199 27.91 -18.81 5.73
C SER A 199 28.98 -18.77 6.82
N ILE A 200 30.22 -18.94 6.42
CA ILE A 200 31.37 -18.26 7.04
C ILE A 200 31.22 -16.79 6.67
N ARG A 201 30.95 -15.94 7.65
CA ARG A 201 30.78 -14.47 7.46
C ARG A 201 32.07 -13.91 6.87
N THR A 202 32.02 -13.47 5.65
CA THR A 202 33.11 -12.72 5.01
C THR A 202 33.02 -11.25 5.37
N ASP A 203 34.17 -10.61 5.30
CA ASP A 203 34.53 -9.28 5.76
C ASP A 203 33.49 -8.18 5.41
N LYS A 204 33.25 -7.29 6.36
CA LYS A 204 32.24 -6.22 6.36
C LYS A 204 32.54 -5.06 5.40
N SER A 205 33.61 -5.11 4.62
CA SER A 205 34.16 -3.94 3.93
C SER A 205 33.49 -3.58 2.59
N ASN A 206 32.55 -4.40 2.08
CA ASN A 206 32.04 -4.27 0.71
C ASN A 206 30.54 -3.98 0.59
N TYR A 207 29.83 -3.66 1.67
CA TYR A 207 28.42 -3.29 1.59
C TYR A 207 28.28 -1.86 1.07
N ARG A 208 27.48 -1.70 0.00
CA ARG A 208 27.06 -0.36 -0.43
C ARG A 208 25.94 0.12 0.49
N GLN A 209 26.02 1.39 0.84
CA GLN A 209 24.93 2.03 1.55
C GLN A 209 23.68 2.03 0.66
N SER A 210 22.51 1.73 1.23
CA SER A 210 21.23 1.91 0.54
C SER A 210 21.08 3.38 0.12
N PRO A 211 20.47 3.68 -1.05
CA PRO A 211 20.09 5.04 -1.37
C PRO A 211 19.20 5.59 -0.26
N GLY A 212 19.47 6.80 0.19
CA GLY A 212 18.62 7.46 1.18
C GLY A 212 17.24 7.80 0.59
N ASN A 213 16.34 8.29 1.46
CA ASN A 213 15.01 8.72 1.05
C ASN A 213 15.08 9.72 -0.12
N ASP A 214 14.14 9.60 -1.07
CA ASP A 214 14.06 10.42 -2.30
C ASP A 214 15.30 10.34 -3.23
N THR A 215 16.16 9.33 -3.06
CA THR A 215 17.35 9.12 -3.88
C THR A 215 17.08 8.05 -4.94
N PRO A 216 17.36 8.33 -6.25
CA PRO A 216 17.14 7.35 -7.30
C PRO A 216 18.13 6.19 -7.23
N PHE A 217 17.67 5.02 -7.66
CA PHE A 217 18.48 3.83 -7.84
C PHE A 217 18.21 3.18 -9.22
N PRO A 218 19.15 2.39 -9.77
CA PRO A 218 18.95 1.77 -11.07
C PRO A 218 17.70 0.88 -11.09
N TYR A 219 16.85 1.07 -12.11
CA TYR A 219 15.71 0.20 -12.32
C TYR A 219 16.16 -1.23 -12.63
N VAL A 220 15.56 -2.18 -11.94
CA VAL A 220 15.69 -3.61 -12.25
C VAL A 220 14.31 -4.17 -12.51
N VAL A 221 14.16 -4.96 -13.56
CA VAL A 221 12.90 -5.63 -13.86
C VAL A 221 12.53 -6.54 -12.68
N PRO A 222 11.36 -6.37 -12.09
CA PRO A 222 10.92 -7.23 -11.01
C PRO A 222 10.81 -8.70 -11.46
N PRO A 223 11.11 -9.66 -10.57
CA PRO A 223 10.82 -11.05 -10.86
C PRO A 223 9.31 -11.25 -11.04
N GLN A 224 8.93 -12.05 -12.05
CA GLN A 224 7.54 -12.36 -12.36
C GLN A 224 7.42 -13.85 -12.65
N ASP A 225 6.30 -14.44 -12.24
CA ASP A 225 5.92 -15.79 -12.63
C ASP A 225 5.04 -15.74 -13.90
N PRO A 226 5.49 -16.30 -15.03
CA PRO A 226 4.68 -16.31 -16.24
C PRO A 226 3.35 -17.05 -16.01
N GLY A 227 2.25 -16.41 -16.40
CA GLY A 227 0.90 -16.98 -16.28
C GLY A 227 0.20 -16.73 -14.94
N MET A 228 0.87 -16.16 -13.95
CA MET A 228 0.26 -15.72 -12.70
C MET A 228 -0.45 -14.36 -12.85
N PRO A 229 -1.48 -14.07 -12.06
CA PRO A 229 -2.09 -12.74 -11.97
C PRO A 229 -1.05 -11.65 -11.68
N ALA A 230 -1.31 -10.45 -12.19
CA ALA A 230 -0.49 -9.29 -11.84
C ALA A 230 -0.63 -8.96 -10.35
N VAL A 231 0.46 -8.51 -9.75
CA VAL A 231 0.50 -8.10 -8.33
C VAL A 231 1.02 -6.68 -8.20
N LYS A 232 0.65 -5.99 -7.15
CA LYS A 232 1.18 -4.66 -6.79
C LYS A 232 2.64 -4.75 -6.28
N SER A 233 3.39 -5.77 -6.74
CA SER A 233 4.76 -6.02 -6.31
C SER A 233 5.71 -4.98 -6.84
N ILE A 234 6.48 -4.47 -5.94
CA ILE A 234 7.73 -3.76 -6.13
C ILE A 234 7.53 -2.31 -6.55
N THR A 235 7.57 -1.53 -5.52
CA THR A 235 7.59 -0.10 -5.54
C THR A 235 8.53 0.43 -6.51
N GLN A 236 8.03 1.20 -7.40
CA GLN A 236 8.95 2.12 -8.03
C GLN A 236 8.15 3.10 -8.86
N GLU A 237 8.34 4.35 -8.58
CA GLU A 237 8.12 5.30 -9.64
C GLU A 237 9.27 5.17 -10.62
N GLU A 238 8.94 4.92 -11.87
CA GLU A 238 9.92 4.82 -12.93
C GLU A 238 10.28 6.22 -13.46
N ALA A 239 11.55 6.49 -13.67
CA ALA A 239 12.02 7.73 -14.24
C ALA A 239 13.14 7.46 -15.24
N PHE A 240 13.37 8.40 -16.16
CA PHE A 240 14.54 8.42 -17.03
C PHE A 240 15.41 9.61 -16.68
N GLU A 241 16.65 9.32 -16.26
CA GLU A 241 17.68 10.30 -15.93
C GLU A 241 18.94 9.99 -16.72
N ASP A 242 19.46 10.99 -17.43
CA ASP A 242 20.66 10.87 -18.29
C ASP A 242 20.59 9.64 -19.23
N GLY A 243 19.39 9.37 -19.76
CA GLY A 243 19.15 8.24 -20.67
C GLY A 243 19.09 6.87 -19.99
N ARG A 244 19.17 6.80 -18.68
CA ARG A 244 19.07 5.56 -17.89
C ARG A 244 17.70 5.46 -17.22
N LYS A 245 17.16 4.25 -17.16
CA LYS A 245 15.94 3.98 -16.39
C LYS A 245 16.30 3.87 -14.91
N MET A 246 15.69 4.71 -14.11
CA MET A 246 15.88 4.82 -12.68
C MET A 246 14.56 4.52 -11.96
N SER A 247 14.63 4.32 -10.67
CA SER A 247 13.51 4.08 -9.78
C SER A 247 13.61 4.92 -8.53
N TYR A 248 12.46 5.26 -7.98
CA TYR A 248 12.32 5.98 -6.71
C TYR A 248 11.38 5.22 -5.78
N GLU A 249 11.69 5.26 -4.50
CA GLU A 249 10.93 4.65 -3.41
C GLU A 249 11.04 5.53 -2.16
N ALA A 250 9.98 5.61 -1.37
CA ALA A 250 10.03 6.30 -0.08
C ALA A 250 10.43 5.30 1.02
N GLU A 251 11.34 5.69 1.89
CA GLU A 251 11.65 4.92 3.08
C GLU A 251 10.51 4.98 4.11
N LEU A 252 10.25 3.87 4.78
CA LEU A 252 9.11 3.69 5.68
C LEU A 252 9.00 4.78 6.75
N GLU A 253 10.06 4.98 7.53
CA GLU A 253 10.06 5.95 8.64
C GLU A 253 9.94 7.40 8.12
N ALA A 254 10.59 7.71 6.99
CA ALA A 254 10.48 9.04 6.40
C ALA A 254 9.09 9.32 5.86
N PHE A 255 8.42 8.28 5.31
CA PHE A 255 7.05 8.39 4.79
C PHE A 255 6.04 8.57 5.93
N ALA A 256 6.15 7.80 7.01
CA ALA A 256 5.33 7.96 8.20
C ALA A 256 5.48 9.36 8.82
N ASN A 257 6.73 9.81 9.00
CA ASN A 257 7.03 11.14 9.57
C ASN A 257 6.61 12.32 8.69
N ALA A 258 6.26 12.09 7.42
CA ALA A 258 5.75 13.13 6.54
C ALA A 258 4.26 13.48 6.79
N ILE A 259 3.56 12.72 7.63
CA ILE A 259 2.14 12.94 7.97
C ILE A 259 2.03 14.06 9.02
N PRO A 260 1.41 15.21 8.70
CA PRO A 260 1.38 16.39 9.58
C PRO A 260 0.15 16.45 10.51
N VAL A 261 -0.76 15.48 10.41
CA VAL A 261 -2.01 15.39 11.19
C VAL A 261 -2.23 13.95 11.61
N HIS A 262 -2.97 13.74 12.69
CA HIS A 262 -3.41 12.38 13.03
C HIS A 262 -4.50 11.92 12.07
N LEU A 263 -4.39 10.70 11.53
CA LEU A 263 -5.35 10.10 10.62
C LEU A 263 -6.32 9.19 11.37
N ASP A 264 -7.59 9.16 10.98
CA ASP A 264 -8.52 8.13 11.44
C ASP A 264 -8.05 6.75 10.96
N TYR A 265 -7.58 6.69 9.72
CA TYR A 265 -7.06 5.46 9.13
C TYR A 265 -6.03 5.75 8.03
N ILE A 266 -5.14 4.77 7.82
CA ILE A 266 -4.34 4.63 6.61
C ILE A 266 -4.53 3.21 6.07
N LEU A 267 -4.88 3.08 4.78
CA LEU A 267 -5.07 1.79 4.12
C LEU A 267 -4.04 1.65 3.01
N PHE A 268 -3.25 0.58 3.05
CA PHE A 268 -2.27 0.27 2.02
C PHE A 268 -2.85 -0.72 1.02
N ASP A 269 -3.19 -0.23 -0.15
CA ASP A 269 -3.46 -1.02 -1.33
C ASP A 269 -2.14 -1.30 -2.07
N ALA A 270 -1.28 -2.06 -1.40
CA ALA A 270 0.10 -2.27 -1.78
C ALA A 270 0.65 -3.57 -1.18
N CYS A 271 1.69 -4.12 -1.78
CA CYS A 271 2.29 -5.38 -1.39
C CYS A 271 3.12 -5.28 -0.09
N LEU A 272 3.14 -6.38 0.69
CA LEU A 272 4.10 -6.62 1.77
C LEU A 272 4.09 -5.57 2.90
N MET A 273 3.02 -4.76 2.99
CA MET A 273 2.88 -3.75 4.05
C MET A 273 2.40 -4.33 5.38
N GLY A 274 2.00 -5.60 5.44
CA GLY A 274 1.47 -6.26 6.65
C GLY A 274 2.51 -6.66 7.68
N GLY A 275 3.66 -5.97 7.70
CA GLY A 275 4.69 -6.15 8.70
C GLY A 275 4.38 -5.39 10.00
N VAL A 276 4.73 -6.00 11.14
CA VAL A 276 4.64 -5.31 12.43
C VAL A 276 5.55 -4.07 12.47
N GLU A 277 6.63 -4.08 11.71
CA GLU A 277 7.54 -2.95 11.51
C GLU A 277 6.81 -1.76 10.89
N VAL A 278 5.98 -2.04 9.87
CA VAL A 278 5.17 -1.04 9.19
C VAL A 278 4.11 -0.50 10.15
N ALA A 279 3.34 -1.38 10.80
CA ALA A 279 2.33 -0.96 11.76
C ALA A 279 2.92 -0.05 12.84
N TYR A 280 4.07 -0.42 13.38
CA TYR A 280 4.72 0.34 14.46
C TYR A 280 5.28 1.69 14.00
N ALA A 281 5.78 1.80 12.77
CA ALA A 281 6.24 3.07 12.22
C ALA A 281 5.10 4.10 12.07
N PHE A 282 3.87 3.63 11.82
CA PHE A 282 2.70 4.51 11.66
C PHE A 282 1.87 4.70 12.93
N LYS A 283 2.17 4.02 14.04
CA LYS A 283 1.29 3.96 15.22
C LYS A 283 0.92 5.31 15.83
N ASP A 284 1.80 6.29 15.75
CA ASP A 284 1.58 7.62 16.30
C ASP A 284 0.93 8.58 15.28
N HIS A 285 0.75 8.14 14.04
CA HIS A 285 0.24 8.95 12.95
C HIS A 285 -1.21 8.61 12.57
N CYS A 286 -1.72 7.44 12.96
CA CYS A 286 -3.10 7.05 12.66
C CYS A 286 -3.72 6.19 13.76
N SER A 287 -5.07 6.17 13.81
CA SER A 287 -5.82 5.31 14.71
C SER A 287 -5.86 3.86 14.20
N TYR A 288 -6.06 3.68 12.89
CA TYR A 288 -6.16 2.37 12.26
C TYR A 288 -5.26 2.25 11.05
N ILE A 289 -4.67 1.07 10.84
CA ILE A 289 -3.86 0.76 9.67
C ILE A 289 -4.30 -0.57 9.06
N GLY A 290 -4.61 -0.55 7.74
CA GLY A 290 -5.00 -1.72 6.96
C GLY A 290 -3.97 -2.07 5.90
N PHE A 291 -3.68 -3.37 5.74
CA PHE A 291 -2.61 -3.83 4.84
C PHE A 291 -2.68 -5.34 4.51
N SER A 292 -1.84 -5.77 3.54
CA SER A 292 -1.60 -7.17 3.20
C SER A 292 -0.21 -7.64 3.64
N GLN A 293 -0.11 -8.86 4.18
CA GLN A 293 1.15 -9.51 4.58
C GLN A 293 1.91 -10.07 3.38
N THR A 294 1.16 -10.56 2.39
CA THR A 294 1.68 -11.00 1.10
C THR A 294 1.78 -9.84 0.13
N GLU A 295 2.15 -10.12 -1.10
CA GLU A 295 1.83 -9.21 -2.20
C GLU A 295 0.30 -9.01 -2.25
N ALA A 296 -0.18 -7.99 -2.95
CA ALA A 296 -1.59 -7.78 -3.27
C ALA A 296 -1.80 -7.97 -4.77
N LEU A 297 -2.90 -8.57 -5.19
CA LEU A 297 -3.25 -8.62 -6.61
C LEU A 297 -3.49 -7.21 -7.14
N ALA A 298 -3.25 -7.00 -8.43
CA ALA A 298 -3.21 -5.66 -9.02
C ALA A 298 -4.56 -4.94 -8.99
N GLU A 299 -5.66 -5.67 -8.94
CA GLU A 299 -7.02 -5.15 -8.81
C GLU A 299 -7.26 -4.41 -7.49
N GLY A 300 -6.54 -4.78 -6.41
CA GLY A 300 -6.58 -4.09 -5.12
C GLY A 300 -7.92 -4.15 -4.39
N TYR A 301 -8.29 -3.06 -3.69
CA TYR A 301 -9.57 -2.89 -2.99
C TYR A 301 -10.73 -2.70 -3.97
N ASP A 302 -11.97 -2.92 -3.47
CA ASP A 302 -13.18 -2.52 -4.20
C ASP A 302 -13.40 -0.99 -4.10
N TYR A 303 -12.92 -0.26 -5.09
CA TYR A 303 -13.04 1.20 -5.14
C TYR A 303 -14.48 1.68 -5.41
N THR A 304 -15.39 0.81 -5.82
CA THR A 304 -16.81 1.17 -6.02
C THR A 304 -17.52 1.38 -4.67
N THR A 305 -17.09 0.70 -3.62
CA THR A 305 -17.73 0.75 -2.29
C THR A 305 -16.92 1.55 -1.26
N ILE A 306 -15.61 1.66 -1.43
CA ILE A 306 -14.67 2.17 -0.43
C ILE A 306 -15.01 3.58 0.08
N ALA A 307 -15.38 4.50 -0.81
CA ALA A 307 -15.73 5.87 -0.41
C ALA A 307 -17.03 5.92 0.40
N ASN A 308 -17.98 5.02 0.15
CA ASN A 308 -19.20 4.92 0.94
C ASN A 308 -18.90 4.47 2.37
N HIS A 309 -18.03 3.48 2.55
CA HIS A 309 -17.61 3.02 3.89
C HIS A 309 -16.84 4.09 4.67
N LEU A 310 -15.99 4.85 4.00
CA LEU A 310 -15.04 5.73 4.66
C LEU A 310 -15.54 7.17 4.87
N ILE A 311 -16.35 7.70 3.96
CA ILE A 311 -16.88 9.06 4.04
C ILE A 311 -18.39 9.17 3.76
N GLY A 312 -19.04 8.14 3.24
CA GLY A 312 -20.50 8.10 3.05
C GLY A 312 -21.25 7.84 4.35
N SER A 313 -20.63 7.15 5.30
CA SER A 313 -21.18 6.82 6.62
C SER A 313 -20.90 7.89 7.66
N PHE A 314 -21.60 7.82 8.81
CA PHE A 314 -21.38 8.78 9.92
C PHE A 314 -19.97 8.66 10.50
N GLU A 315 -19.51 7.42 10.76
CA GLU A 315 -18.14 7.10 11.13
C GLU A 315 -17.45 6.32 10.02
N PRO A 316 -16.12 6.43 9.83
CA PRO A 316 -15.41 5.62 8.87
C PRO A 316 -15.43 4.16 9.30
N ASP A 317 -15.68 3.27 8.36
CA ASP A 317 -15.72 1.82 8.56
C ASP A 317 -14.61 1.11 7.76
N PRO A 318 -13.36 1.18 8.20
CA PRO A 318 -12.27 0.46 7.56
C PRO A 318 -12.37 -1.07 7.75
N VAL A 319 -13.19 -1.55 8.71
CA VAL A 319 -13.45 -2.99 8.87
C VAL A 319 -14.20 -3.53 7.67
N SER A 320 -15.27 -2.84 7.23
CA SER A 320 -16.01 -3.23 6.03
C SER A 320 -15.15 -3.17 4.78
N VAL A 321 -14.25 -2.18 4.63
CA VAL A 321 -13.31 -2.13 3.50
C VAL A 321 -12.40 -3.37 3.46
N CYS A 322 -11.82 -3.76 4.59
CA CYS A 322 -10.99 -4.96 4.67
C CYS A 322 -11.79 -6.26 4.46
N SER A 323 -13.04 -6.29 4.95
CA SER A 323 -13.95 -7.42 4.76
C SER A 323 -14.36 -7.59 3.30
N ASP A 324 -14.75 -6.51 2.62
CA ASP A 324 -15.12 -6.53 1.20
C ASP A 324 -13.95 -6.97 0.32
N TYR A 325 -12.74 -6.46 0.59
CA TYR A 325 -11.52 -6.93 -0.06
C TYR A 325 -11.36 -8.45 0.08
N PHE A 326 -11.44 -8.97 1.28
CA PHE A 326 -11.28 -10.41 1.51
C PHE A 326 -12.39 -11.24 0.85
N GLU A 327 -13.67 -10.86 1.02
CA GLU A 327 -14.80 -11.59 0.45
C GLU A 327 -14.77 -11.60 -1.08
N TYR A 328 -14.32 -10.50 -1.72
CA TYR A 328 -14.10 -10.48 -3.16
C TYR A 328 -13.13 -11.57 -3.60
N TYR A 329 -11.92 -11.62 -3.04
CA TYR A 329 -10.92 -12.61 -3.44
C TYR A 329 -11.26 -14.03 -3.01
N LYS A 330 -11.91 -14.22 -1.88
CA LYS A 330 -12.37 -15.51 -1.38
C LYS A 330 -13.36 -16.18 -2.35
N THR A 331 -14.16 -15.40 -3.07
CA THR A 331 -15.13 -15.91 -4.06
C THR A 331 -14.50 -16.22 -5.42
N GLN A 332 -13.27 -15.81 -5.66
CA GLN A 332 -12.54 -16.12 -6.88
C GLN A 332 -12.09 -17.59 -6.92
N SER A 333 -11.44 -17.99 -8.00
CA SER A 333 -10.93 -19.35 -8.18
C SER A 333 -9.51 -19.36 -8.71
N GLY A 334 -8.77 -20.44 -8.45
CA GLY A 334 -7.37 -20.60 -8.87
C GLY A 334 -6.49 -19.53 -8.26
N ASP A 335 -5.54 -19.01 -9.04
CA ASP A 335 -4.57 -18.00 -8.57
C ASP A 335 -5.21 -16.66 -8.21
N TYR A 336 -6.41 -16.37 -8.67
CA TYR A 336 -7.18 -15.18 -8.27
C TYR A 336 -7.81 -15.30 -6.88
N GLN A 337 -7.91 -16.49 -6.30
CA GLN A 337 -8.33 -16.69 -4.90
C GLN A 337 -7.11 -16.48 -3.98
N SER A 338 -6.56 -15.27 -3.96
CA SER A 338 -5.30 -14.92 -3.32
C SER A 338 -5.39 -13.60 -2.59
N ALA A 339 -5.52 -13.64 -1.26
CA ALA A 339 -5.55 -12.45 -0.42
C ALA A 339 -5.07 -12.74 1.00
N THR A 340 -4.39 -11.77 1.59
CA THR A 340 -4.22 -11.61 3.04
C THR A 340 -4.58 -10.17 3.39
N VAL A 341 -5.21 -9.95 4.52
CA VAL A 341 -5.56 -8.61 4.98
C VAL A 341 -5.61 -8.56 6.51
N SER A 342 -5.16 -7.47 7.08
CA SER A 342 -5.36 -7.14 8.49
C SER A 342 -5.68 -5.67 8.66
N LEU A 343 -6.52 -5.38 9.66
CA LEU A 343 -6.78 -4.03 10.16
C LEU A 343 -6.34 -3.95 11.63
N VAL A 344 -5.48 -3.02 11.93
CA VAL A 344 -4.81 -2.85 13.22
C VAL A 344 -5.33 -1.63 13.96
N ASP A 345 -5.58 -1.76 15.27
CA ASP A 345 -5.72 -0.67 16.22
C ASP A 345 -4.34 -0.23 16.70
N CYS A 346 -3.86 0.91 16.20
CA CYS A 346 -2.53 1.43 16.50
C CYS A 346 -2.31 1.71 17.99
N SER A 347 -3.36 2.01 18.75
CA SER A 347 -3.29 2.27 20.20
C SER A 347 -2.81 1.06 21.02
N LYS A 348 -2.83 -0.13 20.45
CA LYS A 348 -2.46 -1.40 21.11
C LYS A 348 -1.03 -1.84 20.81
N LEU A 349 -0.35 -1.18 19.87
CA LEU A 349 0.95 -1.63 19.39
C LEU A 349 2.08 -1.50 20.41
N ASP A 350 2.01 -0.54 21.31
CA ASP A 350 3.01 -0.45 22.40
C ASP A 350 2.93 -1.64 23.37
N ASN A 351 1.71 -2.12 23.65
CA ASN A 351 1.53 -3.34 24.43
C ASN A 351 2.07 -4.57 23.69
N LEU A 352 1.79 -4.70 22.40
CA LEU A 352 2.35 -5.78 21.57
C LEU A 352 3.87 -5.73 21.56
N ALA A 353 4.47 -4.54 21.38
CA ALA A 353 5.93 -4.36 21.40
C ALA A 353 6.55 -4.75 22.75
N ALA A 354 5.90 -4.41 23.86
CA ALA A 354 6.37 -4.78 25.21
C ALA A 354 6.37 -6.31 25.41
N VAL A 355 5.29 -6.99 25.00
CA VAL A 355 5.22 -8.46 25.05
C VAL A 355 6.28 -9.08 24.13
N CYS A 356 6.43 -8.59 22.90
CA CYS A 356 7.46 -9.07 21.98
C CYS A 356 8.87 -8.89 22.56
N LYS A 357 9.18 -7.74 23.16
CA LYS A 357 10.47 -7.48 23.79
C LYS A 357 10.84 -8.51 24.85
N GLU A 358 9.89 -8.82 25.74
CA GLU A 358 10.05 -9.83 26.76
C GLU A 358 10.32 -11.21 26.14
N LEU A 359 9.47 -11.63 25.18
CA LEU A 359 9.57 -12.93 24.55
C LEU A 359 10.81 -13.07 23.68
N PHE A 360 11.19 -12.03 22.92
CA PHE A 360 12.43 -12.05 22.13
C PHE A 360 13.67 -12.14 23.00
N SER A 361 13.65 -11.54 24.18
CA SER A 361 14.72 -11.69 25.17
C SER A 361 14.75 -13.11 25.76
N LYS A 362 13.59 -13.63 26.15
CA LYS A 362 13.45 -14.97 26.75
C LYS A 362 13.86 -16.09 25.80
N TYR A 363 13.45 -15.99 24.54
CA TYR A 363 13.65 -17.02 23.51
C TYR A 363 14.77 -16.70 22.53
N ARG A 364 15.72 -15.83 22.89
CA ARG A 364 16.80 -15.37 22.01
C ARG A 364 17.63 -16.50 21.40
N ALA A 365 17.95 -17.54 22.20
CA ALA A 365 18.67 -18.70 21.69
C ALA A 365 17.85 -19.51 20.67
N GLY A 366 16.55 -19.65 20.92
CA GLY A 366 15.63 -20.26 19.97
C GLY A 366 15.54 -19.47 18.67
N LEU A 367 15.33 -18.15 18.77
CA LEU A 367 15.25 -17.25 17.61
C LEU A 367 16.53 -17.30 16.75
N ALA A 368 17.70 -17.45 17.36
CA ALA A 368 18.98 -17.56 16.63
C ALA A 368 19.17 -18.90 15.90
N ASN A 369 18.41 -19.92 16.28
CA ASN A 369 18.55 -21.30 15.75
C ASN A 369 17.32 -21.77 14.97
N ILE A 370 16.36 -20.90 14.65
CA ILE A 370 15.18 -21.24 13.85
C ILE A 370 15.62 -21.75 12.48
N ASN A 371 15.00 -22.84 12.04
CA ASN A 371 15.03 -23.25 10.64
C ASN A 371 14.03 -22.40 9.84
N PRO A 372 14.45 -21.47 8.99
CA PRO A 372 13.53 -20.55 8.30
C PRO A 372 12.54 -21.25 7.36
N ILE A 373 12.88 -22.46 6.87
CA ILE A 373 12.03 -23.24 5.95
C ILE A 373 10.77 -23.73 6.67
N GLU A 374 10.82 -23.89 8.00
CA GLU A 374 9.70 -24.36 8.81
C GLU A 374 8.76 -23.24 9.26
N VAL A 375 9.13 -21.99 9.03
CA VAL A 375 8.32 -20.82 9.41
C VAL A 375 7.40 -20.43 8.28
N GLN A 376 6.11 -20.17 8.58
CA GLN A 376 5.18 -19.61 7.61
C GLN A 376 5.76 -18.34 7.04
N HIS A 377 5.84 -18.26 5.73
CA HIS A 377 6.33 -17.09 5.02
C HIS A 377 5.26 -16.49 4.12
N TYR A 378 5.48 -15.20 3.71
CA TYR A 378 4.57 -14.41 2.88
C TYR A 378 5.27 -13.83 1.64
N PHE A 379 6.41 -14.39 1.25
CA PHE A 379 7.23 -13.91 0.14
C PHE A 379 7.35 -14.96 -0.97
N ARG A 380 7.70 -14.50 -2.17
CA ARG A 380 8.10 -15.31 -3.33
C ARG A 380 9.55 -15.00 -3.74
N PHE A 381 10.08 -15.66 -4.75
CA PHE A 381 11.36 -15.37 -5.42
C PHE A 381 12.58 -15.27 -4.49
N ASN A 382 12.69 -16.11 -3.48
CA ASN A 382 13.79 -16.07 -2.50
C ASN A 382 13.90 -14.73 -1.74
N ARG A 383 12.79 -14.00 -1.56
CA ARG A 383 12.72 -12.74 -0.81
C ARG A 383 12.45 -13.00 0.68
N HIS A 384 13.33 -13.74 1.34
CA HIS A 384 13.22 -14.34 2.68
C HIS A 384 13.19 -13.32 3.82
N TRP A 385 12.27 -12.32 3.76
CA TRP A 385 12.26 -11.20 4.71
C TRP A 385 10.92 -11.00 5.43
N PHE A 386 9.88 -11.80 5.09
CA PHE A 386 8.53 -11.64 5.62
C PHE A 386 7.99 -12.97 6.10
N TYR A 387 8.02 -13.18 7.42
CA TYR A 387 7.58 -14.41 8.08
C TYR A 387 6.45 -14.13 9.06
N ASP A 388 5.59 -15.10 9.33
CA ASP A 388 4.52 -14.96 10.33
C ASP A 388 5.08 -14.70 11.72
N LEU A 389 4.65 -13.61 12.35
CA LEU A 389 5.17 -13.18 13.65
C LEU A 389 4.94 -14.21 14.75
N LYS A 390 3.77 -14.88 14.78
CA LYS A 390 3.47 -15.90 15.79
C LYS A 390 4.26 -17.18 15.53
N ASP A 391 4.33 -17.60 14.26
CA ASP A 391 5.02 -18.85 13.91
C ASP A 391 6.53 -18.75 14.20
N ILE A 392 7.13 -17.56 14.08
CA ILE A 392 8.50 -17.31 14.54
C ILE A 392 8.64 -17.67 16.03
N LEU A 393 7.74 -17.26 16.91
CA LEU A 393 7.81 -17.58 18.34
C LEU A 393 7.55 -19.06 18.63
N VAL A 394 6.63 -19.68 17.89
CA VAL A 394 6.37 -21.13 17.98
C VAL A 394 7.65 -21.90 17.64
N LYS A 395 8.31 -21.56 16.53
CA LYS A 395 9.56 -22.24 16.10
C LYS A 395 10.78 -21.87 16.96
N ALA A 396 10.75 -20.75 17.66
CA ALA A 396 11.74 -20.40 18.67
C ALA A 396 11.58 -21.23 19.97
N GLY A 397 10.53 -22.03 20.10
CA GLY A 397 10.26 -22.88 21.26
C GLY A 397 9.56 -22.17 22.40
N ALA A 398 8.76 -21.16 22.11
CA ALA A 398 7.97 -20.47 23.13
C ALA A 398 6.97 -21.44 23.81
N SER A 399 6.80 -21.31 25.14
CA SER A 399 5.86 -22.12 25.90
C SER A 399 4.40 -21.77 25.56
N GLU A 400 3.47 -22.69 25.84
CA GLU A 400 2.05 -22.47 25.62
C GLU A 400 1.55 -21.21 26.38
N GLU A 401 1.98 -21.01 27.63
CA GLU A 401 1.64 -19.83 28.43
C GLU A 401 2.11 -18.53 27.78
N ASP A 402 3.34 -18.51 27.26
CA ASP A 402 3.90 -17.33 26.58
C ASP A 402 3.21 -17.09 25.22
N LEU A 403 2.86 -18.17 24.50
CA LEU A 403 2.11 -18.07 23.26
C LEU A 403 0.67 -17.58 23.49
N GLU A 404 0.03 -17.93 24.61
CA GLU A 404 -1.27 -17.40 25.01
C GLU A 404 -1.17 -15.91 25.35
N LYS A 405 -0.17 -15.50 26.16
CA LYS A 405 0.11 -14.09 26.45
C LYS A 405 0.32 -13.29 25.16
N PHE A 406 1.10 -13.83 24.22
CA PHE A 406 1.37 -13.20 22.94
C PHE A 406 0.10 -13.13 22.05
N GLN A 407 -0.71 -14.22 22.01
CA GLN A 407 -1.96 -14.24 21.27
C GLN A 407 -2.94 -13.17 21.77
N ASN A 408 -3.05 -13.01 23.09
CA ASN A 408 -3.89 -11.97 23.68
C ASN A 408 -3.45 -10.55 23.26
N ALA A 409 -2.14 -10.30 23.16
CA ALA A 409 -1.62 -9.02 22.68
C ALA A 409 -1.89 -8.78 21.19
N ILE A 410 -1.76 -9.81 20.35
CA ILE A 410 -2.12 -9.74 18.92
C ILE A 410 -3.63 -9.49 18.77
N ASP A 411 -4.48 -10.29 19.43
CA ASP A 411 -5.94 -10.19 19.28
C ASP A 411 -6.46 -8.83 19.76
N ALA A 412 -5.83 -8.25 20.79
CA ALA A 412 -6.15 -6.90 21.24
C ALA A 412 -5.78 -5.82 20.22
N SER A 413 -4.82 -6.07 19.34
CA SER A 413 -4.34 -5.12 18.33
C SER A 413 -5.01 -5.24 16.98
N LEU A 414 -5.76 -6.32 16.72
CA LEU A 414 -6.37 -6.60 15.41
C LEU A 414 -7.88 -6.42 15.48
N LEU A 415 -8.41 -5.51 14.69
CA LEU A 415 -9.85 -5.33 14.50
C LEU A 415 -10.42 -6.32 13.48
N TYR A 416 -9.61 -6.67 12.48
CA TYR A 416 -9.95 -7.62 11.43
C TYR A 416 -8.70 -8.31 10.92
N LYS A 417 -8.81 -9.59 10.59
CA LYS A 417 -7.81 -10.31 9.81
C LYS A 417 -8.44 -11.46 9.04
N ALA A 418 -7.99 -11.68 7.82
CA ALA A 418 -8.39 -12.81 7.00
C ALA A 418 -7.31 -13.18 5.98
N ALA A 419 -7.28 -14.44 5.60
CA ALA A 419 -6.40 -14.98 4.57
C ALA A 419 -7.11 -16.06 3.76
N THR A 420 -6.89 -16.11 2.47
CA THR A 420 -7.26 -17.24 1.63
C THR A 420 -6.37 -18.45 1.96
N PRO A 421 -6.74 -19.69 1.61
CA PRO A 421 -5.92 -20.88 1.91
C PRO A 421 -4.51 -20.83 1.32
N ALA A 422 -4.33 -20.05 0.25
CA ALA A 422 -3.02 -19.76 -0.34
C ALA A 422 -3.01 -18.34 -0.91
N PHE A 423 -1.84 -17.75 -1.03
CA PHE A 423 -1.59 -16.61 -1.89
C PHE A 423 -0.74 -17.06 -3.07
N LEU A 424 -1.32 -17.12 -4.26
CA LEU A 424 -0.69 -17.71 -5.44
C LEU A 424 -0.13 -19.13 -5.08
N ASN A 425 1.16 -19.31 -5.18
CA ASN A 425 1.86 -20.54 -4.85
C ASN A 425 2.34 -20.66 -3.39
N ILE A 426 1.96 -19.75 -2.51
CA ILE A 426 2.31 -19.76 -1.08
C ILE A 426 1.13 -20.31 -0.28
N PRO A 427 1.19 -21.54 0.26
CA PRO A 427 0.18 -22.03 1.20
C PRO A 427 0.18 -21.18 2.49
N ILE A 428 -1.00 -20.77 2.97
CA ILE A 428 -1.17 -20.02 4.22
C ILE A 428 -1.70 -21.00 5.28
N ASN A 429 -0.80 -21.65 6.01
CA ASN A 429 -1.14 -22.61 7.05
C ASN A 429 -1.28 -21.94 8.42
N THR A 430 -0.57 -20.83 8.64
CA THR A 430 -0.62 -20.00 9.85
C THR A 430 -0.78 -18.56 9.45
N PHE A 431 -1.71 -17.84 10.09
CA PHE A 431 -1.96 -16.44 9.82
C PHE A 431 -2.20 -15.68 11.14
N SER A 432 -1.14 -15.07 11.67
CA SER A 432 -1.25 -14.27 12.89
C SER A 432 -1.84 -12.88 12.66
N GLY A 433 -1.79 -12.37 11.44
CA GLY A 433 -2.20 -11.02 11.07
C GLY A 433 -1.04 -10.04 10.98
N TYR A 434 0.20 -10.49 11.21
CA TYR A 434 1.42 -9.71 11.01
C TYR A 434 2.50 -10.57 10.38
N SER A 435 3.27 -9.98 9.47
CA SER A 435 4.59 -10.48 9.15
C SER A 435 5.67 -9.80 10.00
N MET A 436 6.84 -10.42 10.10
CA MET A 436 8.02 -9.84 10.71
C MET A 436 9.30 -10.38 10.04
N TYR A 437 10.37 -9.61 10.15
CA TYR A 437 11.71 -10.05 9.80
C TYR A 437 12.21 -11.17 10.73
N LEU A 438 12.93 -12.13 10.14
CA LEU A 438 13.63 -13.17 10.89
C LEU A 438 15.14 -12.93 10.82
N PRO A 439 15.76 -12.32 11.86
CA PRO A 439 17.19 -11.96 11.83
C PRO A 439 18.14 -13.13 11.64
N ALA A 440 17.76 -14.32 12.11
CA ALA A 440 18.54 -15.54 11.91
C ALA A 440 18.72 -15.90 10.43
N ASN A 441 17.78 -15.51 9.57
CA ASN A 441 17.85 -15.69 8.12
C ASN A 441 18.27 -14.40 7.39
N GLY A 442 18.66 -13.37 8.10
CA GLY A 442 19.06 -12.09 7.55
C GLY A 442 20.56 -11.96 7.34
N SER A 443 20.94 -10.98 6.54
CA SER A 443 22.32 -10.58 6.35
C SER A 443 22.77 -9.57 7.40
N THR A 444 24.09 -9.36 7.49
CA THR A 444 24.65 -8.27 8.32
C THR A 444 24.15 -6.89 7.86
N PHE A 445 23.98 -6.70 6.55
CA PHE A 445 23.43 -5.45 5.98
C PHE A 445 22.02 -5.20 6.47
N LEU A 446 21.10 -6.15 6.29
CA LEU A 446 19.71 -6.00 6.73
C LEU A 446 19.59 -5.89 8.25
N ASN A 447 20.36 -6.68 9.01
CA ASN A 447 20.38 -6.59 10.47
C ASN A 447 20.79 -5.19 10.94
N ASN A 448 21.78 -4.56 10.30
CA ASN A 448 22.18 -3.19 10.63
C ASN A 448 21.12 -2.16 10.23
N PHE A 449 20.46 -2.33 9.10
CA PHE A 449 19.34 -1.47 8.71
C PHE A 449 18.16 -1.64 9.68
N TYR A 450 17.80 -2.88 10.00
CA TYR A 450 16.69 -3.19 10.92
C TYR A 450 16.85 -2.54 12.31
N LYS A 451 18.08 -2.36 12.77
CA LYS A 451 18.37 -1.64 14.02
C LYS A 451 17.91 -0.19 14.01
N THR A 452 17.74 0.41 12.85
CA THR A 452 17.31 1.80 12.71
C THR A 452 15.79 1.96 12.80
N LEU A 453 15.03 0.87 12.67
CA LEU A 453 13.57 0.89 12.70
C LEU A 453 13.04 1.12 14.13
N SER A 454 11.95 1.87 14.21
CA SER A 454 11.23 2.15 15.47
C SER A 454 10.80 0.86 16.18
N TRP A 455 10.33 -0.16 15.43
CA TRP A 455 9.99 -1.48 15.98
C TRP A 455 11.18 -2.14 16.68
N ASN A 456 12.37 -2.13 16.07
CA ASN A 456 13.56 -2.71 16.70
C ASN A 456 14.01 -1.91 17.93
N THR A 457 13.88 -0.59 17.89
CA THR A 457 14.15 0.27 19.04
C THR A 457 13.26 -0.11 20.23
N ALA A 458 11.99 -0.42 19.99
CA ALA A 458 11.05 -0.83 21.03
C ALA A 458 11.31 -2.26 21.54
N THR A 459 11.65 -3.21 20.64
CA THR A 459 11.67 -4.65 20.95
C THR A 459 13.05 -5.24 21.15
N SER A 460 14.11 -4.62 20.63
CA SER A 460 15.49 -5.12 20.65
C SER A 460 15.62 -6.53 20.05
N LEU A 461 14.88 -6.81 18.96
CA LEU A 461 14.95 -8.09 18.25
C LEU A 461 16.37 -8.32 17.71
N VAL A 462 16.91 -7.34 17.02
CA VAL A 462 18.30 -7.29 16.54
C VAL A 462 19.13 -6.45 17.49
N GLN A 463 20.21 -7.03 18.01
CA GLN A 463 21.14 -6.39 18.94
C GLN A 463 22.42 -5.90 18.25
#